data_9a59b6f8c1e3b623ab86652315508d0d
#
_entry.id   9a59b6f8c1e3b623ab86652315508d0d
#
_cell.length_a   1.000
_cell.length_b   1.000
_cell.length_c   1.000
_cell.angle_alpha   90.00
_cell.angle_beta   90.00
_cell.angle_gamma   90.00
#
_symmetry.space_group_name_H-M   'P 1'
#
loop_
_entity.id
_entity.type
_entity.pdbx_description
1 polymer ?
#
loop_
_entity_poly.entity_id
_entity_poly.type
_entity_poly.pdbx_seq_one_letter_code
_entity_poly.pdbx_strand_id
1 'polypeptide(L)'
;MYDIAVVGLGPAGAFFVKHLSKEYKVIALDKKTSETEDGFHKPCGGLLAPDAQKSLSRFNMTLPKEILVSPQVFSVRTIDLKNDLTRYYQRHYINLDRHKFDLWLMDKIPDHIEVHNNATCTKITQDSDGYQVTYVENGELRTIWAKYLVGADGAASIVRRTLFKDFKIHTYLSIQQWFSDSHDTPSYSCVFDPDITDSYAWGLTKDSSFIFGGAFSVKTGKQDFEVLKKKLQPYGFRLDNPIKTEACLVLRPFGPRNYCYGNENVFLLGEAAGFISPSSLEGISYAIDSGYLLSQCFNKSKKSPHWEYRKGTRKIRLKLFSKYLKRPFMYNSLARKIIMKSGLSSISMVE
;
A
#
# COMPACT_ATOMS: atom_id res chain seq x y z
N MET A 1 -21.45 17.93 14.95
CA MET A 1 -20.67 16.81 15.50
C MET A 1 -20.93 15.56 14.65
N TYR A 2 -19.90 14.83 14.27
CA TYR A 2 -19.99 13.57 13.51
C TYR A 2 -19.87 12.39 14.48
N ASP A 3 -20.44 11.24 14.07
CA ASP A 3 -20.18 10.01 14.81
C ASP A 3 -18.76 9.50 14.50
N ILE A 4 -18.34 9.58 13.22
CA ILE A 4 -17.07 9.05 12.76
C ILE A 4 -16.37 10.05 11.84
N ALA A 5 -15.10 10.35 12.12
CA ALA A 5 -14.19 11.00 11.16
C ALA A 5 -13.21 9.97 10.60
N VAL A 6 -13.08 9.93 9.27
CA VAL A 6 -12.17 9.04 8.54
C VAL A 6 -11.09 9.87 7.89
N VAL A 7 -9.82 9.56 8.16
CA VAL A 7 -8.66 10.21 7.53
C VAL A 7 -8.04 9.25 6.54
N GLY A 8 -8.20 9.55 5.25
CA GLY A 8 -7.72 8.75 4.12
C GLY A 8 -8.78 7.85 3.50
N LEU A 9 -8.98 8.00 2.19
CA LEU A 9 -9.87 7.19 1.35
C LEU A 9 -9.10 6.36 0.30
N GLY A 10 -7.93 5.85 0.67
CA GLY A 10 -7.33 4.74 -0.04
C GLY A 10 -8.19 3.46 0.11
N PRO A 11 -7.74 2.29 -0.38
CA PRO A 11 -8.55 1.06 -0.35
C PRO A 11 -9.11 0.70 1.02
N ALA A 12 -8.42 1.04 2.13
CA ALA A 12 -8.90 0.76 3.48
C ALA A 12 -10.07 1.65 3.90
N GLY A 13 -9.93 2.96 3.75
CA GLY A 13 -10.98 3.92 4.12
C GLY A 13 -12.19 3.81 3.23
N ALA A 14 -11.99 3.70 1.90
CA ALA A 14 -13.08 3.53 0.94
C ALA A 14 -13.91 2.27 1.23
N PHE A 15 -13.26 1.12 1.52
CA PHE A 15 -13.99 -0.09 1.90
C PHE A 15 -14.69 0.00 3.24
N PHE A 16 -14.13 0.73 4.20
CA PHE A 16 -14.78 0.97 5.48
C PHE A 16 -16.08 1.75 5.30
N VAL A 17 -16.02 2.94 4.69
CA VAL A 17 -17.20 3.81 4.55
C VAL A 17 -18.24 3.24 3.59
N LYS A 18 -17.82 2.56 2.52
CA LYS A 18 -18.73 1.88 1.58
C LYS A 18 -19.66 0.87 2.25
N HIS A 19 -19.21 0.17 3.28
CA HIS A 19 -19.95 -0.91 3.92
C HIS A 19 -20.49 -0.53 5.30
N LEU A 20 -20.38 0.74 5.68
CA LEU A 20 -20.88 1.25 6.95
C LEU A 20 -22.38 1.52 6.86
N SER A 21 -23.12 1.27 7.97
CA SER A 21 -24.54 1.58 8.07
C SER A 21 -24.79 3.09 7.93
N LYS A 22 -25.87 3.43 7.22
CA LYS A 22 -26.35 4.82 7.07
C LYS A 22 -26.79 5.49 8.38
N GLU A 23 -26.85 4.74 9.47
CA GLU A 23 -27.18 5.29 10.79
C GLU A 23 -26.10 6.19 11.38
N TYR A 24 -24.85 6.09 10.86
CA TYR A 24 -23.73 6.90 11.32
C TYR A 24 -23.59 8.17 10.47
N LYS A 25 -23.47 9.31 11.16
CA LYS A 25 -23.06 10.57 10.52
C LYS A 25 -21.54 10.58 10.34
N VAL A 26 -21.07 10.46 9.11
CA VAL A 26 -19.65 10.26 8.78
C VAL A 26 -19.11 11.39 7.93
N ILE A 27 -17.91 11.87 8.29
CA ILE A 27 -17.08 12.69 7.42
C ILE A 27 -15.81 11.94 7.06
N ALA A 28 -15.43 11.97 5.79
CA ALA A 28 -14.24 11.33 5.27
C ALA A 28 -13.36 12.32 4.50
N LEU A 29 -12.11 12.43 4.91
CA LEU A 29 -11.14 13.38 4.39
C LEU A 29 -10.09 12.64 3.54
N ASP A 30 -9.87 13.08 2.32
CA ASP A 30 -8.76 12.56 1.49
C ASP A 30 -8.03 13.71 0.77
N LYS A 31 -6.73 13.59 0.69
CA LYS A 31 -5.87 14.58 0.03
C LYS A 31 -5.82 14.43 -1.49
N LYS A 32 -6.39 13.37 -2.06
CA LYS A 32 -6.52 13.20 -3.50
C LYS A 32 -7.53 14.19 -4.06
N THR A 33 -7.24 14.68 -5.26
CA THR A 33 -8.19 15.44 -6.06
C THR A 33 -8.90 14.50 -7.02
N SER A 34 -10.18 14.73 -7.26
CA SER A 34 -10.97 13.92 -8.20
C SER A 34 -10.75 14.28 -9.67
N GLU A 35 -10.20 15.47 -9.98
CA GLU A 35 -10.37 16.08 -11.30
C GLU A 35 -9.06 16.43 -12.04
N THR A 36 -7.88 16.33 -11.42
CA THR A 36 -6.64 16.76 -12.07
C THR A 36 -5.49 15.76 -11.95
N GLU A 37 -4.66 15.69 -12.98
CA GLU A 37 -3.37 14.97 -12.95
C GLU A 37 -2.40 15.60 -11.93
N ASP A 38 -2.65 16.82 -11.49
CA ASP A 38 -1.79 17.59 -10.58
C ASP A 38 -1.99 17.29 -9.09
N GLY A 39 -2.93 16.42 -8.74
CA GLY A 39 -3.23 16.06 -7.35
C GLY A 39 -2.26 15.04 -6.75
N PHE A 40 -2.49 14.70 -5.48
CA PHE A 40 -1.73 13.66 -4.80
C PHE A 40 -2.00 12.28 -5.41
N HIS A 41 -0.97 11.69 -5.97
CA HIS A 41 -0.94 10.28 -6.40
C HIS A 41 -0.12 9.46 -5.41
N LYS A 42 -0.64 8.32 -4.98
CA LYS A 42 0.14 7.37 -4.16
C LYS A 42 1.20 6.71 -5.06
N PRO A 43 2.50 6.95 -4.87
CA PRO A 43 3.54 6.24 -5.61
C PRO A 43 3.42 4.73 -5.36
N CYS A 44 3.26 3.96 -6.43
CA CYS A 44 3.05 2.51 -6.37
C CYS A 44 3.27 1.90 -7.76
N GLY A 45 3.86 0.72 -7.82
CA GLY A 45 3.96 -0.05 -9.06
C GLY A 45 2.62 -0.43 -9.69
N GLY A 46 1.50 -0.29 -8.98
CA GLY A 46 0.16 -0.55 -9.52
C GLY A 46 -0.07 -1.99 -9.95
N LEU A 47 0.52 -2.95 -9.26
CA LEU A 47 0.28 -4.37 -9.47
C LEU A 47 -0.70 -4.93 -8.44
N LEU A 48 -1.81 -5.49 -8.91
CA LEU A 48 -2.80 -6.13 -8.07
C LEU A 48 -2.46 -7.62 -7.95
N ALA A 49 -1.91 -7.99 -6.79
CA ALA A 49 -1.52 -9.36 -6.48
C ALA A 49 -2.73 -10.30 -6.31
N PRO A 50 -2.56 -11.63 -6.46
CA PRO A 50 -3.65 -12.61 -6.32
C PRO A 50 -4.44 -12.49 -5.01
N ASP A 51 -3.78 -12.14 -3.90
CA ASP A 51 -4.48 -11.92 -2.62
C ASP A 51 -5.46 -10.74 -2.71
N ALA A 52 -5.11 -9.66 -3.41
CA ALA A 52 -5.98 -8.50 -3.59
C ALA A 52 -7.08 -8.76 -4.63
N GLN A 53 -6.78 -9.51 -5.71
CA GLN A 53 -7.78 -9.99 -6.66
C GLN A 53 -8.85 -10.83 -5.94
N LYS A 54 -8.43 -11.75 -5.05
CA LYS A 54 -9.34 -12.55 -4.22
C LYS A 54 -10.19 -11.68 -3.30
N SER A 55 -9.62 -10.63 -2.71
CA SER A 55 -10.39 -9.70 -1.86
C SER A 55 -11.50 -9.02 -2.67
N LEU A 56 -11.19 -8.45 -3.85
CA LEU A 56 -12.20 -7.82 -4.73
C LEU A 56 -13.27 -8.81 -5.20
N SER A 57 -12.86 -10.02 -5.60
CA SER A 57 -13.77 -11.09 -6.03
C SER A 57 -14.80 -11.45 -4.97
N ARG A 58 -14.43 -11.46 -3.68
CA ARG A 58 -15.35 -11.71 -2.55
C ARG A 58 -16.48 -10.68 -2.46
N PHE A 59 -16.27 -9.48 -3.00
CA PHE A 59 -17.24 -8.39 -3.03
C PHE A 59 -17.96 -8.27 -4.39
N ASN A 60 -17.78 -9.25 -5.27
CA ASN A 60 -18.32 -9.24 -6.63
C ASN A 60 -17.92 -7.97 -7.40
N MET A 61 -16.69 -7.51 -7.19
CA MET A 61 -16.15 -6.31 -7.84
C MET A 61 -15.27 -6.71 -9.02
N THR A 62 -15.59 -6.19 -10.19
CA THR A 62 -14.81 -6.32 -11.42
C THR A 62 -14.14 -5.00 -11.75
N LEU A 63 -12.91 -5.06 -12.22
CA LEU A 63 -12.15 -3.88 -12.61
C LEU A 63 -12.65 -3.36 -13.96
N PRO A 64 -12.99 -2.06 -14.07
CA PRO A 64 -13.30 -1.47 -15.37
C PRO A 64 -12.03 -1.36 -16.23
N LYS A 65 -12.22 -1.38 -17.55
CA LYS A 65 -11.11 -1.38 -18.52
C LYS A 65 -10.20 -0.15 -18.37
N GLU A 66 -10.78 0.98 -18.01
CA GLU A 66 -10.13 2.31 -17.94
C GLU A 66 -9.03 2.38 -16.86
N ILE A 67 -9.05 1.47 -15.89
CA ILE A 67 -8.00 1.40 -14.86
C ILE A 67 -6.91 0.38 -15.20
N LEU A 68 -7.09 -0.44 -16.22
CA LEU A 68 -6.06 -1.40 -16.65
C LEU A 68 -5.02 -0.68 -17.50
N VAL A 69 -3.76 -1.11 -17.37
CA VAL A 69 -2.64 -0.64 -18.20
C VAL A 69 -1.92 -1.84 -18.83
N SER A 70 -1.28 -1.63 -19.95
CA SER A 70 -0.57 -2.66 -20.68
C SER A 70 0.93 -2.66 -20.34
N PRO A 71 1.62 -3.81 -20.44
CA PRO A 71 1.09 -5.15 -20.63
C PRO A 71 0.58 -5.77 -19.33
N GLN A 72 -0.26 -6.81 -19.42
CA GLN A 72 -0.58 -7.62 -18.24
C GLN A 72 0.59 -8.55 -17.91
N VAL A 73 0.80 -8.82 -16.61
CA VAL A 73 2.00 -9.49 -16.10
C VAL A 73 1.71 -10.95 -15.79
N PHE A 74 2.35 -11.87 -16.55
CA PHE A 74 2.25 -13.31 -16.36
C PHE A 74 3.51 -13.93 -15.74
N SER A 75 4.63 -13.21 -15.77
CA SER A 75 5.90 -13.69 -15.23
C SER A 75 6.62 -12.62 -14.41
N VAL A 76 7.44 -13.11 -13.50
CA VAL A 76 8.36 -12.28 -12.71
C VAL A 76 9.78 -12.71 -13.03
N ARG A 77 10.59 -11.77 -13.52
CA ARG A 77 12.04 -11.91 -13.64
C ARG A 77 12.66 -11.59 -12.29
N THR A 78 13.20 -12.57 -11.61
CA THR A 78 13.91 -12.39 -10.34
C THR A 78 15.40 -12.32 -10.57
N ILE A 79 16.03 -11.24 -10.17
CA ILE A 79 17.46 -10.97 -10.29
C ILE A 79 18.07 -10.89 -8.91
N ASP A 80 19.07 -11.72 -8.63
CA ASP A 80 19.90 -11.69 -7.42
C ASP A 80 21.29 -11.18 -7.78
N LEU A 81 21.56 -9.91 -7.59
CA LEU A 81 22.82 -9.29 -7.97
C LEU A 81 24.00 -9.86 -7.17
N LYS A 82 23.82 -10.19 -5.89
CA LYS A 82 24.86 -10.76 -5.04
C LYS A 82 25.38 -12.12 -5.53
N ASN A 83 24.49 -12.92 -6.10
CA ASN A 83 24.81 -14.27 -6.55
C ASN A 83 24.90 -14.39 -8.07
N ASP A 84 24.69 -13.32 -8.81
CA ASP A 84 24.61 -13.28 -10.27
C ASP A 84 23.66 -14.35 -10.83
N LEU A 85 22.43 -14.34 -10.35
CA LEU A 85 21.40 -15.31 -10.73
C LEU A 85 20.16 -14.60 -11.23
N THR A 86 19.64 -15.09 -12.38
CA THR A 86 18.34 -14.67 -12.91
C THR A 86 17.46 -15.89 -13.07
N ARG A 87 16.17 -15.78 -12.65
CA ARG A 87 15.14 -16.81 -12.81
C ARG A 87 13.80 -16.17 -13.12
N TYR A 88 12.98 -16.88 -13.85
CA TYR A 88 11.62 -16.47 -14.16
C TYR A 88 10.63 -17.36 -13.42
N TYR A 89 9.55 -16.73 -12.92
CA TYR A 89 8.50 -17.41 -12.18
C TYR A 89 7.14 -17.00 -12.73
N GLN A 90 6.25 -17.96 -12.95
CA GLN A 90 4.87 -17.62 -13.30
C GLN A 90 4.18 -16.88 -12.16
N ARG A 91 3.55 -15.76 -12.48
CA ARG A 91 2.74 -14.95 -11.56
C ARG A 91 1.63 -14.28 -12.35
N HIS A 92 0.49 -14.10 -11.69
CA HIS A 92 -0.67 -13.45 -12.27
C HIS A 92 -0.93 -12.14 -11.54
N TYR A 93 -0.30 -11.07 -11.99
CA TYR A 93 -0.57 -9.73 -11.50
C TYR A 93 -1.45 -8.99 -12.52
N ILE A 94 -2.48 -8.29 -12.03
CA ILE A 94 -3.19 -7.33 -12.87
C ILE A 94 -2.43 -6.02 -12.80
N ASN A 95 -1.97 -5.55 -13.96
CA ASN A 95 -1.32 -4.25 -14.11
C ASN A 95 -2.37 -3.16 -14.26
N LEU A 96 -2.35 -2.16 -13.41
CA LEU A 96 -3.35 -1.12 -13.35
C LEU A 96 -2.76 0.25 -12.99
N ASP A 97 -3.47 1.30 -13.36
CA ASP A 97 -3.24 2.65 -12.86
C ASP A 97 -3.73 2.75 -11.40
N ARG A 98 -2.78 3.00 -10.50
CA ARG A 98 -3.09 3.04 -9.06
C ARG A 98 -3.96 4.22 -8.67
N HIS A 99 -3.82 5.37 -9.32
CA HIS A 99 -4.63 6.53 -9.03
C HIS A 99 -6.08 6.31 -9.48
N LYS A 100 -6.27 5.87 -10.73
CA LYS A 100 -7.60 5.52 -11.26
C LYS A 100 -8.28 4.41 -10.43
N PHE A 101 -7.51 3.44 -9.95
CA PHE A 101 -8.03 2.41 -9.05
C PHE A 101 -8.53 2.99 -7.72
N ASP A 102 -7.78 3.89 -7.10
CA ASP A 102 -8.20 4.54 -5.86
C ASP A 102 -9.45 5.42 -6.08
N LEU A 103 -9.51 6.18 -7.18
CA LEU A 103 -10.69 6.99 -7.55
C LEU A 103 -11.92 6.11 -7.81
N TRP A 104 -11.74 5.00 -8.53
CA TRP A 104 -12.81 4.03 -8.76
C TRP A 104 -13.37 3.43 -7.45
N LEU A 105 -12.54 3.23 -6.44
CA LEU A 105 -13.01 2.80 -5.13
C LEU A 105 -13.79 3.91 -4.42
N MET A 106 -13.35 5.15 -4.56
CA MET A 106 -14.01 6.33 -3.98
C MET A 106 -15.38 6.59 -4.63
N ASP A 107 -15.51 6.39 -5.94
CA ASP A 107 -16.78 6.50 -6.69
C ASP A 107 -17.86 5.52 -6.19
N LYS A 108 -17.47 4.49 -5.47
CA LYS A 108 -18.42 3.52 -4.89
C LYS A 108 -18.81 3.81 -3.45
N ILE A 109 -18.41 4.95 -2.94
CA ILE A 109 -18.81 5.42 -1.61
C ILE A 109 -20.26 5.91 -1.70
N PRO A 110 -21.15 5.48 -0.80
CA PRO A 110 -22.54 5.92 -0.81
C PRO A 110 -22.70 7.42 -0.53
N ASP A 111 -23.69 8.06 -1.13
CA ASP A 111 -23.96 9.51 -1.04
C ASP A 111 -24.23 10.03 0.38
N HIS A 112 -24.63 9.16 1.31
CA HIS A 112 -24.84 9.55 2.71
C HIS A 112 -23.55 9.77 3.50
N ILE A 113 -22.39 9.45 2.93
CA ILE A 113 -21.07 9.74 3.49
C ILE A 113 -20.61 11.10 2.97
N GLU A 114 -20.34 12.02 3.88
CA GLU A 114 -19.77 13.34 3.53
C GLU A 114 -18.28 13.18 3.20
N VAL A 115 -17.93 13.31 1.92
CA VAL A 115 -16.56 13.13 1.41
C VAL A 115 -15.97 14.51 1.05
N HIS A 116 -14.79 14.78 1.60
CA HIS A 116 -13.98 15.95 1.29
C HIS A 116 -12.69 15.53 0.59
N ASN A 117 -12.60 15.85 -0.70
CA ASN A 117 -11.40 15.67 -1.52
C ASN A 117 -10.49 16.89 -1.40
N ASN A 118 -9.21 16.77 -1.79
CA ASN A 118 -8.20 17.80 -1.59
C ASN A 118 -8.16 18.33 -0.14
N ALA A 119 -8.48 17.44 0.80
CA ALA A 119 -8.59 17.72 2.23
C ALA A 119 -7.47 17.00 3.00
N THR A 120 -6.49 17.77 3.46
CA THR A 120 -5.34 17.24 4.19
C THR A 120 -5.48 17.45 5.68
N CYS A 121 -5.61 16.37 6.45
CA CYS A 121 -5.60 16.44 7.91
C CYS A 121 -4.24 16.91 8.41
N THR A 122 -4.23 18.00 9.21
CA THR A 122 -3.01 18.65 9.70
C THR A 122 -2.83 18.54 11.21
N LYS A 123 -3.93 18.43 11.96
CA LYS A 123 -3.89 18.34 13.43
C LYS A 123 -5.02 17.48 13.97
N ILE A 124 -4.72 16.70 14.98
CA ILE A 124 -5.69 15.91 15.74
C ILE A 124 -5.47 16.21 17.22
N THR A 125 -6.57 16.54 17.91
CA THR A 125 -6.58 16.75 19.36
C THR A 125 -7.64 15.84 19.96
N GLN A 126 -7.27 15.11 21.01
CA GLN A 126 -8.20 14.31 21.80
C GLN A 126 -8.79 15.16 22.91
N ASP A 127 -10.08 15.01 23.15
CA ASP A 127 -10.81 15.60 24.27
C ASP A 127 -11.56 14.51 25.05
N SER A 128 -12.26 14.88 26.12
CA SER A 128 -13.04 13.96 26.96
C SER A 128 -14.06 13.14 26.20
N ASP A 129 -14.70 13.72 25.18
CA ASP A 129 -15.85 13.14 24.48
C ASP A 129 -15.57 12.71 23.03
N GLY A 130 -14.36 12.95 22.53
CA GLY A 130 -14.02 12.58 21.15
C GLY A 130 -12.74 13.24 20.62
N TYR A 131 -12.76 13.56 19.35
CA TYR A 131 -11.58 14.04 18.60
C TYR A 131 -11.94 15.27 17.79
N GLN A 132 -11.11 16.29 17.94
CA GLN A 132 -11.10 17.44 17.05
C GLN A 132 -10.11 17.17 15.92
N VAL A 133 -10.57 17.24 14.68
CA VAL A 133 -9.77 17.03 13.47
C VAL A 133 -9.71 18.32 12.70
N THR A 134 -8.50 18.88 12.57
CA THR A 134 -8.24 20.07 11.77
C THR A 134 -7.64 19.65 10.43
N TYR A 135 -8.15 20.19 9.35
CA TYR A 135 -7.70 19.88 7.98
C TYR A 135 -7.69 21.14 7.12
N VAL A 136 -6.89 21.11 6.08
CA VAL A 136 -6.86 22.13 5.02
C VAL A 136 -7.55 21.57 3.81
N GLU A 137 -8.59 22.27 3.32
CA GLU A 137 -9.33 21.95 2.10
C GLU A 137 -9.29 23.15 1.18
N ASN A 138 -8.78 22.98 -0.02
CA ASN A 138 -8.64 24.06 -1.01
C ASN A 138 -7.94 25.32 -0.47
N GLY A 139 -6.96 25.14 0.44
CA GLY A 139 -6.22 26.23 1.10
C GLY A 139 -6.88 26.80 2.35
N GLU A 140 -8.12 26.44 2.66
CA GLU A 140 -8.84 26.88 3.86
C GLU A 140 -8.69 25.93 5.02
N LEU A 141 -8.42 26.47 6.21
CA LEU A 141 -8.34 25.70 7.45
C LEU A 141 -9.74 25.46 8.00
N ARG A 142 -10.08 24.19 8.20
CA ARG A 142 -11.37 23.77 8.77
C ARG A 142 -11.14 22.83 9.94
N THR A 143 -12.12 22.78 10.84
CA THR A 143 -12.07 21.93 12.02
C THR A 143 -13.43 21.29 12.26
N ILE A 144 -13.41 19.99 12.53
CA ILE A 144 -14.61 19.22 12.86
C ILE A 144 -14.42 18.41 14.15
N TRP A 145 -15.53 17.95 14.68
CA TRP A 145 -15.61 17.11 15.87
C TRP A 145 -16.24 15.76 15.55
N ALA A 146 -15.63 14.67 16.03
CA ALA A 146 -16.14 13.32 15.88
C ALA A 146 -15.92 12.48 17.13
N LYS A 147 -16.88 11.61 17.43
CA LYS A 147 -16.80 10.64 18.55
C LYS A 147 -15.76 9.56 18.30
N TYR A 148 -15.73 9.01 17.07
CA TYR A 148 -14.78 7.99 16.65
C TYR A 148 -13.85 8.55 15.59
N LEU A 149 -12.60 8.13 15.64
CA LEU A 149 -11.57 8.50 14.66
C LEU A 149 -11.02 7.26 13.96
N VAL A 150 -11.03 7.25 12.64
CA VAL A 150 -10.50 6.18 11.81
C VAL A 150 -9.32 6.68 10.98
N GLY A 151 -8.12 6.16 11.24
CA GLY A 151 -6.93 6.43 10.45
C GLY A 151 -6.74 5.37 9.36
N ALA A 152 -6.95 5.77 8.11
CA ALA A 152 -6.72 4.98 6.90
C ALA A 152 -5.71 5.67 5.96
N ASP A 153 -4.87 6.51 6.52
CA ASP A 153 -3.96 7.49 5.92
C ASP A 153 -2.55 6.93 5.61
N GLY A 154 -2.42 5.61 5.59
CA GLY A 154 -1.27 4.88 5.07
C GLY A 154 -0.01 4.96 5.94
N ALA A 155 1.16 4.79 5.31
CA ALA A 155 2.45 4.66 6.02
C ALA A 155 2.78 5.85 6.93
N ALA A 156 2.52 7.06 6.44
CA ALA A 156 2.78 8.31 7.16
C ALA A 156 1.62 8.76 8.08
N SER A 157 0.77 7.83 8.51
CA SER A 157 -0.45 8.11 9.26
C SER A 157 -0.26 9.18 10.33
N ILE A 158 -0.99 10.31 10.19
CA ILE A 158 -1.03 11.36 11.20
C ILE A 158 -1.78 10.86 12.44
N VAL A 159 -2.84 10.06 12.26
CA VAL A 159 -3.60 9.47 13.36
C VAL A 159 -2.70 8.62 14.25
N ARG A 160 -1.93 7.69 13.64
CA ARG A 160 -1.00 6.84 14.39
C ARG A 160 0.09 7.66 15.08
N ARG A 161 0.76 8.57 14.37
CA ARG A 161 1.86 9.36 14.91
C ARG A 161 1.46 10.31 16.03
N THR A 162 0.22 10.80 16.01
CA THR A 162 -0.29 11.73 17.03
C THR A 162 -0.74 10.98 18.28
N LEU A 163 -1.53 9.89 18.11
CA LEU A 163 -2.20 9.23 19.23
C LEU A 163 -1.47 8.00 19.77
N PHE A 164 -0.53 7.45 19.01
CA PHE A 164 0.26 6.26 19.36
C PHE A 164 1.76 6.54 19.18
N LYS A 165 2.27 7.59 19.82
CA LYS A 165 3.63 8.14 19.64
C LYS A 165 4.73 7.12 19.90
N ASP A 166 4.53 6.21 20.84
CA ASP A 166 5.50 5.18 21.22
C ASP A 166 5.46 3.95 20.28
N PHE A 167 4.45 3.89 19.42
CA PHE A 167 4.29 2.78 18.50
C PHE A 167 5.10 2.99 17.22
N LYS A 168 6.18 2.22 17.09
CA LYS A 168 7.11 2.34 15.96
C LYS A 168 7.02 1.12 15.05
N ILE A 169 6.91 1.37 13.77
CA ILE A 169 7.02 0.36 12.71
C ILE A 169 8.22 0.72 11.84
N HIS A 170 9.01 -0.29 11.46
CA HIS A 170 10.12 -0.06 10.55
C HIS A 170 9.61 0.52 9.22
N THR A 171 10.31 1.52 8.72
CA THR A 171 9.88 2.33 7.59
C THR A 171 10.99 2.42 6.57
N TYR A 172 10.64 2.24 5.29
CA TYR A 172 11.49 2.48 4.14
C TYR A 172 11.07 3.74 3.41
N LEU A 173 12.01 4.34 2.70
CA LEU A 173 11.76 5.26 1.61
C LEU A 173 11.56 4.43 0.34
N SER A 174 10.35 4.43 -0.20
CA SER A 174 10.07 3.89 -1.53
C SER A 174 10.31 4.99 -2.55
N ILE A 175 11.24 4.78 -3.46
CA ILE A 175 11.56 5.70 -4.57
C ILE A 175 11.16 5.00 -5.86
N GLN A 176 10.55 5.75 -6.79
CA GLN A 176 10.14 5.27 -8.09
C GLN A 176 10.40 6.34 -9.15
N GLN A 177 10.96 5.93 -10.26
CA GLN A 177 11.18 6.77 -11.43
C GLN A 177 10.46 6.19 -12.64
N TRP A 178 9.99 7.09 -13.51
CA TRP A 178 9.35 6.78 -14.78
C TRP A 178 10.32 7.10 -15.91
N PHE A 179 10.36 6.26 -16.91
CA PHE A 179 11.21 6.40 -18.08
C PHE A 179 10.37 6.23 -19.34
N SER A 180 10.78 6.86 -20.45
CA SER A 180 10.23 6.53 -21.75
C SER A 180 10.43 5.05 -22.01
N ASP A 181 9.42 4.35 -22.51
CA ASP A 181 9.53 2.92 -22.72
C ASP A 181 10.61 2.61 -23.76
N SER A 182 11.56 1.83 -23.35
CA SER A 182 12.60 1.26 -24.20
C SER A 182 12.92 -0.18 -23.78
N HIS A 183 12.03 -0.79 -22.97
CA HIS A 183 12.19 -2.14 -22.45
C HIS A 183 11.23 -3.09 -23.16
N ASP A 184 11.78 -3.95 -24.04
CA ASP A 184 11.01 -4.90 -24.84
C ASP A 184 10.45 -6.09 -24.06
N THR A 185 10.71 -6.15 -22.73
CA THR A 185 10.27 -7.26 -21.91
C THR A 185 9.00 -6.94 -21.13
N PRO A 186 7.90 -7.66 -21.34
CA PRO A 186 6.63 -7.47 -20.62
C PRO A 186 6.65 -8.06 -19.21
N SER A 187 7.81 -8.35 -18.64
CA SER A 187 7.92 -8.99 -17.35
C SER A 187 8.07 -7.97 -16.21
N TYR A 188 7.41 -8.25 -15.10
CA TYR A 188 7.72 -7.60 -13.84
C TYR A 188 9.09 -8.09 -13.35
N SER A 189 10.03 -7.19 -13.15
CA SER A 189 11.35 -7.48 -12.59
C SER A 189 11.36 -7.26 -11.08
N CYS A 190 11.91 -8.23 -10.34
CA CYS A 190 12.13 -8.18 -8.90
C CYS A 190 13.63 -8.33 -8.64
N VAL A 191 14.27 -7.30 -8.09
CA VAL A 191 15.73 -7.19 -7.94
C VAL A 191 16.12 -7.23 -6.48
N PHE A 192 17.06 -8.09 -6.14
CA PHE A 192 17.63 -8.24 -4.80
C PHE A 192 19.12 -7.89 -4.82
N ASP A 193 19.50 -6.90 -4.03
CA ASP A 193 20.89 -6.56 -3.72
C ASP A 193 21.05 -6.26 -2.22
N PRO A 194 21.52 -7.23 -1.42
CA PRO A 194 21.65 -7.04 0.03
C PRO A 194 22.73 -6.03 0.41
N ASP A 195 23.63 -5.67 -0.51
CA ASP A 195 24.64 -4.65 -0.29
C ASP A 195 24.06 -3.22 -0.42
N ILE A 196 22.84 -3.11 -0.98
CA ILE A 196 22.11 -1.84 -1.20
C ILE A 196 20.89 -1.72 -0.29
N THR A 197 20.07 -2.77 -0.20
CA THR A 197 18.87 -2.77 0.64
C THR A 197 18.56 -4.16 1.16
N ASP A 198 18.05 -4.25 2.38
CA ASP A 198 17.47 -5.47 2.92
C ASP A 198 16.02 -5.71 2.46
N SER A 199 15.55 -4.89 1.52
CA SER A 199 14.29 -5.02 0.80
C SER A 199 14.53 -5.46 -0.65
N TYR A 200 13.75 -4.96 -1.60
CA TYR A 200 13.91 -5.24 -3.02
C TYR A 200 13.55 -4.04 -3.89
N ALA A 201 14.00 -4.08 -5.14
CA ALA A 201 13.58 -3.15 -6.17
C ALA A 201 12.74 -3.85 -7.23
N TRP A 202 11.99 -3.07 -8.01
CA TRP A 202 11.08 -3.55 -9.03
C TRP A 202 11.17 -2.74 -10.32
N GLY A 203 10.90 -3.40 -11.44
CA GLY A 203 10.77 -2.75 -12.73
C GLY A 203 9.60 -3.35 -13.51
N LEU A 204 8.80 -2.50 -14.15
CA LEU A 204 7.67 -2.93 -14.96
C LEU A 204 7.27 -1.88 -15.99
N THR A 205 6.73 -2.34 -17.11
CA THR A 205 6.16 -1.49 -18.16
C THR A 205 4.73 -1.08 -17.81
N LYS A 206 4.39 0.17 -18.09
CA LYS A 206 3.04 0.74 -17.97
C LYS A 206 2.73 1.57 -19.21
N ASP A 207 1.96 0.97 -20.13
CA ASP A 207 1.66 1.52 -21.44
C ASP A 207 2.95 1.92 -22.17
N SER A 208 3.16 3.19 -22.47
CA SER A 208 4.35 3.70 -23.14
C SER A 208 5.51 4.05 -22.19
N SER A 209 5.43 3.73 -20.91
CA SER A 209 6.45 4.07 -19.91
C SER A 209 6.99 2.84 -19.20
N PHE A 210 8.23 2.94 -18.73
CA PHE A 210 8.82 1.96 -17.82
C PHE A 210 8.97 2.58 -16.44
N ILE A 211 8.56 1.84 -15.41
CA ILE A 211 8.75 2.23 -14.03
C ILE A 211 9.85 1.39 -13.42
N PHE A 212 10.82 2.06 -12.78
CA PHE A 212 11.77 1.41 -11.90
C PHE A 212 11.68 2.04 -10.51
N GLY A 213 11.61 1.21 -9.49
CA GLY A 213 11.53 1.65 -8.10
C GLY A 213 12.11 0.64 -7.13
N GLY A 214 12.17 1.03 -5.86
CA GLY A 214 12.65 0.15 -4.79
C GLY A 214 12.34 0.71 -3.41
N ALA A 215 12.55 -0.12 -2.38
CA ALA A 215 12.40 0.26 -0.98
C ALA A 215 13.77 0.26 -0.30
N PHE A 216 14.17 1.41 0.23
CA PHE A 216 15.52 1.69 0.74
C PHE A 216 15.48 2.27 2.14
N SER A 217 16.64 2.34 2.79
CA SER A 217 16.81 3.09 4.03
C SER A 217 16.35 4.54 3.88
N VAL A 218 15.63 5.08 4.86
CA VAL A 218 15.19 6.48 4.84
C VAL A 218 16.38 7.45 4.79
N LYS A 219 17.56 7.04 5.33
CA LYS A 219 18.74 7.89 5.42
C LYS A 219 19.56 7.95 4.12
N THR A 220 19.72 6.83 3.45
CA THR A 220 20.64 6.67 2.30
C THR A 220 19.92 6.40 0.99
N GLY A 221 18.60 6.22 1.03
CA GLY A 221 17.81 5.63 -0.06
C GLY A 221 17.95 6.32 -1.41
N LYS A 222 18.18 7.64 -1.46
CA LYS A 222 18.41 8.33 -2.73
C LYS A 222 19.74 7.92 -3.38
N GLN A 223 20.80 7.79 -2.58
CA GLN A 223 22.12 7.36 -3.06
C GLN A 223 22.07 5.88 -3.44
N ASP A 224 21.49 5.04 -2.60
CA ASP A 224 21.33 3.61 -2.81
C ASP A 224 20.56 3.31 -4.11
N PHE A 225 19.52 4.08 -4.39
CA PHE A 225 18.75 3.98 -5.62
C PHE A 225 19.59 4.27 -6.87
N GLU A 226 20.38 5.34 -6.89
CA GLU A 226 21.24 5.68 -8.02
C GLU A 226 22.40 4.66 -8.21
N VAL A 227 22.94 4.13 -7.13
CA VAL A 227 23.94 3.04 -7.21
C VAL A 227 23.32 1.79 -7.81
N LEU A 228 22.09 1.42 -7.38
CA LEU A 228 21.40 0.25 -7.90
C LEU A 228 21.11 0.36 -9.41
N LYS A 229 20.69 1.53 -9.88
CA LYS A 229 20.45 1.78 -11.31
C LYS A 229 21.68 1.45 -12.15
N LYS A 230 22.88 1.91 -11.73
CA LYS A 230 24.14 1.63 -12.42
C LYS A 230 24.46 0.14 -12.43
N LYS A 231 24.23 -0.57 -11.33
CA LYS A 231 24.47 -2.02 -11.24
C LYS A 231 23.54 -2.84 -12.16
N LEU A 232 22.42 -2.28 -12.60
CA LEU A 232 21.46 -2.98 -13.44
C LEU A 232 21.67 -2.81 -14.95
N GLN A 233 22.56 -1.93 -15.38
CA GLN A 233 22.88 -1.75 -16.79
C GLN A 233 23.28 -3.06 -17.49
N PRO A 234 24.17 -3.94 -16.92
CA PRO A 234 24.51 -5.22 -17.52
C PRO A 234 23.32 -6.20 -17.67
N TYR A 235 22.25 -5.97 -16.92
CA TYR A 235 21.04 -6.79 -16.96
C TYR A 235 19.98 -6.28 -17.95
N GLY A 236 20.36 -5.30 -18.80
CA GLY A 236 19.52 -4.75 -19.86
C GLY A 236 18.62 -3.60 -19.43
N PHE A 237 18.79 -3.05 -18.20
CA PHE A 237 18.03 -1.89 -17.78
C PHE A 237 18.65 -0.59 -18.32
N ARG A 238 17.82 0.23 -18.94
CA ARG A 238 18.15 1.59 -19.40
C ARG A 238 17.40 2.57 -18.50
N LEU A 239 18.08 3.11 -17.47
CA LEU A 239 17.47 3.91 -16.41
C LEU A 239 18.04 5.34 -16.35
N ASP A 240 18.39 5.86 -17.52
CA ASP A 240 18.86 7.22 -17.70
C ASP A 240 17.69 8.16 -18.04
N ASN A 241 17.80 9.43 -17.68
CA ASN A 241 16.84 10.49 -18.02
C ASN A 241 15.38 10.18 -17.58
N PRO A 242 15.13 10.09 -16.27
CA PRO A 242 13.78 9.87 -15.77
C PRO A 242 12.87 11.07 -16.10
N ILE A 243 11.66 10.79 -16.60
CA ILE A 243 10.64 11.80 -16.89
C ILE A 243 9.88 12.25 -15.63
N LYS A 244 9.86 11.39 -14.59
CA LYS A 244 9.22 11.69 -13.31
C LYS A 244 9.89 10.92 -12.18
N THR A 245 10.04 11.56 -11.03
CA THR A 245 10.52 10.91 -9.79
C THR A 245 9.47 11.08 -8.69
N GLU A 246 9.13 10.00 -8.04
CA GLU A 246 8.16 9.96 -6.95
C GLU A 246 8.76 9.24 -5.74
N ALA A 247 8.36 9.64 -4.54
CA ALA A 247 8.77 8.95 -3.33
C ALA A 247 7.66 8.95 -2.27
N CYS A 248 7.60 7.88 -1.49
CA CYS A 248 6.73 7.82 -0.33
C CYS A 248 7.33 6.91 0.74
N LEU A 249 6.80 7.02 1.95
CA LEU A 249 7.10 6.05 3.00
C LEU A 249 6.30 4.76 2.78
N VAL A 250 6.94 3.62 3.09
CA VAL A 250 6.30 2.32 3.14
C VAL A 250 6.69 1.60 4.43
N LEU A 251 5.72 0.98 5.09
CA LEU A 251 5.95 0.26 6.32
C LEU A 251 6.33 -1.19 6.06
N ARG A 252 7.19 -1.71 6.94
CA ARG A 252 7.53 -3.13 6.95
C ARG A 252 7.52 -3.68 8.38
N PRO A 253 6.43 -4.30 8.80
CA PRO A 253 6.34 -4.90 10.12
C PRO A 253 7.31 -6.09 10.24
N PHE A 254 8.04 -6.17 11.35
CA PHE A 254 8.97 -7.26 11.64
C PHE A 254 8.39 -8.33 12.58
N GLY A 255 7.12 -8.24 12.94
CA GLY A 255 6.49 -9.20 13.80
C GLY A 255 5.16 -8.77 14.39
N PRO A 256 4.57 -9.59 15.26
CA PRO A 256 3.22 -9.37 15.80
C PRO A 256 3.05 -8.07 16.61
N ARG A 257 4.14 -7.55 17.17
CA ARG A 257 4.14 -6.30 17.94
C ARG A 257 4.12 -5.04 17.10
N ASN A 258 4.24 -5.16 15.77
CA ASN A 258 4.25 -4.03 14.85
C ASN A 258 2.87 -3.75 14.22
N TYR A 259 1.77 -4.23 14.80
CA TYR A 259 0.41 -3.96 14.35
C TYR A 259 -0.33 -3.11 15.37
N CYS A 260 -0.69 -1.88 14.98
CA CYS A 260 -1.47 -0.94 15.76
C CYS A 260 -2.88 -0.83 15.19
N TYR A 261 -3.83 -1.51 15.78
CA TYR A 261 -5.24 -1.48 15.33
C TYR A 261 -6.07 -0.40 16.03
N GLY A 262 -5.44 0.40 16.88
CA GLY A 262 -6.11 1.46 17.64
C GLY A 262 -6.44 1.07 19.08
N ASN A 263 -7.22 1.90 19.72
CA ASN A 263 -7.78 1.69 21.07
C ASN A 263 -9.14 2.37 21.17
N GLU A 264 -10.02 1.88 22.04
CA GLU A 264 -11.33 2.45 22.36
C GLU A 264 -12.06 3.10 21.18
N ASN A 265 -11.91 4.41 20.98
CA ASN A 265 -12.59 5.20 19.97
C ASN A 265 -11.70 5.55 18.75
N VAL A 266 -10.45 5.06 18.70
CA VAL A 266 -9.54 5.25 17.56
C VAL A 266 -9.28 3.93 16.90
N PHE A 267 -9.39 3.89 15.56
CA PHE A 267 -9.15 2.71 14.76
C PHE A 267 -8.13 3.01 13.68
N LEU A 268 -7.22 2.07 13.44
CA LEU A 268 -6.26 2.15 12.34
C LEU A 268 -6.50 1.02 11.34
N LEU A 269 -6.49 1.35 10.06
CA LEU A 269 -6.78 0.45 8.94
C LEU A 269 -5.59 0.33 7.98
N GLY A 270 -5.52 -0.77 7.29
CA GLY A 270 -4.53 -1.00 6.23
C GLY A 270 -3.10 -0.70 6.70
N GLU A 271 -2.35 0.01 5.86
CA GLU A 271 -0.96 0.32 6.15
C GLU A 271 -0.79 1.27 7.36
N ALA A 272 -1.80 2.10 7.69
CA ALA A 272 -1.77 2.91 8.92
C ALA A 272 -1.71 2.04 10.18
N ALA A 273 -2.33 0.87 10.16
CA ALA A 273 -2.25 -0.14 11.21
C ALA A 273 -0.99 -1.04 11.13
N GLY A 274 -0.16 -0.90 10.10
CA GLY A 274 0.92 -1.83 9.78
C GLY A 274 0.45 -3.09 9.05
N PHE A 275 -0.78 -3.12 8.53
CA PHE A 275 -1.29 -4.28 7.76
C PHE A 275 -0.78 -4.24 6.32
N ILE A 276 0.46 -4.62 6.17
CA ILE A 276 1.18 -4.73 4.90
C ILE A 276 2.10 -5.96 4.96
N SER A 277 2.26 -6.66 3.85
CA SER A 277 3.10 -7.85 3.76
C SER A 277 4.57 -7.54 4.07
N PRO A 278 5.19 -8.16 5.08
CA PRO A 278 6.60 -7.95 5.39
C PRO A 278 7.54 -8.56 4.34
N SER A 279 7.05 -9.41 3.46
CA SER A 279 7.85 -10.06 2.42
C SER A 279 7.74 -9.37 1.06
N SER A 280 6.59 -8.83 0.68
CA SER A 280 6.35 -8.28 -0.66
C SER A 280 5.92 -6.81 -0.68
N LEU A 281 5.78 -6.17 0.48
CA LEU A 281 5.24 -4.81 0.63
C LEU A 281 3.86 -4.61 -0.05
N GLU A 282 3.14 -5.72 -0.30
CA GLU A 282 1.77 -5.70 -0.80
C GLU A 282 0.82 -5.39 0.35
N GLY A 283 -0.05 -4.40 0.16
CA GLY A 283 -0.95 -3.90 1.21
C GLY A 283 -2.43 -3.84 0.82
N ILE A 284 -2.78 -3.92 -0.48
CA ILE A 284 -4.15 -3.66 -0.95
C ILE A 284 -5.15 -4.67 -0.36
N SER A 285 -4.82 -5.98 -0.35
CA SER A 285 -5.69 -7.00 0.22
C SER A 285 -5.99 -6.76 1.70
N TYR A 286 -4.97 -6.43 2.47
CA TYR A 286 -5.11 -6.15 3.91
C TYR A 286 -5.87 -4.85 4.17
N ALA A 287 -5.71 -3.85 3.31
CA ALA A 287 -6.45 -2.60 3.37
C ALA A 287 -7.96 -2.86 3.19
N ILE A 288 -8.33 -3.58 2.13
CA ILE A 288 -9.71 -4.00 1.84
C ILE A 288 -10.28 -4.81 3.01
N ASP A 289 -9.57 -5.86 3.45
CA ASP A 289 -10.04 -6.77 4.49
C ASP A 289 -10.21 -6.06 5.85
N SER A 290 -9.30 -5.13 6.21
CA SER A 290 -9.40 -4.39 7.47
C SER A 290 -10.50 -3.33 7.45
N GLY A 291 -10.69 -2.64 6.32
CA GLY A 291 -11.77 -1.67 6.14
C GLY A 291 -13.14 -2.32 6.27
N TYR A 292 -13.36 -3.41 5.53
CA TYR A 292 -14.59 -4.19 5.64
C TYR A 292 -14.81 -4.76 7.05
N LEU A 293 -13.77 -5.31 7.68
CA LEU A 293 -13.88 -5.84 9.03
C LEU A 293 -14.37 -4.77 10.01
N LEU A 294 -13.81 -3.56 9.95
CA LEU A 294 -14.20 -2.49 10.86
C LEU A 294 -15.65 -2.06 10.62
N SER A 295 -16.10 -1.95 9.36
CA SER A 295 -17.51 -1.63 9.07
C SER A 295 -18.46 -2.66 9.68
N GLN A 296 -18.12 -3.96 9.59
CA GLN A 296 -18.93 -5.02 10.22
C GLN A 296 -18.94 -4.91 11.75
N CYS A 297 -17.86 -4.47 12.38
CA CYS A 297 -17.81 -4.27 13.82
C CYS A 297 -18.76 -3.14 14.26
N PHE A 298 -18.77 -2.03 13.53
CA PHE A 298 -19.71 -0.92 13.78
C PHE A 298 -21.16 -1.33 13.52
N ASN A 299 -21.43 -2.01 12.43
CA ASN A 299 -22.79 -2.41 12.06
C ASN A 299 -23.41 -3.42 13.04
N LYS A 300 -22.59 -4.29 13.66
CA LYS A 300 -23.06 -5.35 14.56
C LYS A 300 -23.10 -4.95 16.03
N SER A 301 -22.17 -4.10 16.47
CA SER A 301 -21.97 -3.83 17.89
C SER A 301 -21.88 -2.32 18.16
N LYS A 302 -23.01 -1.74 18.61
CA LYS A 302 -23.04 -0.35 19.06
C LYS A 302 -22.28 -0.13 20.38
N LYS A 303 -21.96 -1.19 21.13
CA LYS A 303 -21.38 -1.07 22.50
C LYS A 303 -19.87 -1.16 22.58
N SER A 304 -19.22 -1.90 21.67
CA SER A 304 -17.75 -2.10 21.73
C SER A 304 -17.13 -2.50 20.40
N PRO A 305 -17.15 -1.61 19.37
CA PRO A 305 -16.58 -1.94 18.06
C PRO A 305 -15.07 -2.23 18.14
N HIS A 306 -14.36 -1.64 19.12
CA HIS A 306 -12.94 -1.85 19.32
C HIS A 306 -12.58 -3.30 19.67
N TRP A 307 -13.29 -3.90 20.62
CA TRP A 307 -13.02 -5.28 21.01
C TRP A 307 -13.23 -6.25 19.85
N GLU A 308 -14.36 -6.10 19.14
CA GLU A 308 -14.68 -6.93 17.98
C GLU A 308 -13.66 -6.74 16.85
N TYR A 309 -13.23 -5.50 16.58
CA TYR A 309 -12.21 -5.22 15.59
C TYR A 309 -10.86 -5.85 15.98
N ARG A 310 -10.40 -5.66 17.22
CA ARG A 310 -9.19 -6.29 17.74
C ARG A 310 -9.20 -7.80 17.57
N LYS A 311 -10.32 -8.45 17.91
CA LYS A 311 -10.50 -9.89 17.76
C LYS A 311 -10.50 -10.31 16.30
N GLY A 312 -11.23 -9.59 15.45
CA GLY A 312 -11.35 -9.88 14.01
C GLY A 312 -10.03 -9.72 13.25
N THR A 313 -9.19 -8.74 13.62
CA THR A 313 -7.85 -8.55 13.01
C THR A 313 -6.90 -9.72 13.26
N ARG A 314 -7.22 -10.66 14.15
CA ARG A 314 -6.40 -11.86 14.41
C ARG A 314 -6.15 -12.66 13.13
N LYS A 315 -7.15 -12.79 12.26
CA LYS A 315 -7.00 -13.49 10.95
C LYS A 315 -6.01 -12.76 10.04
N ILE A 316 -6.08 -11.43 9.96
CA ILE A 316 -5.16 -10.60 9.19
C ILE A 316 -3.73 -10.76 9.73
N ARG A 317 -3.56 -10.67 11.05
CA ARG A 317 -2.25 -10.80 11.71
C ARG A 317 -1.63 -12.18 11.52
N LEU A 318 -2.42 -13.26 11.57
CA LEU A 318 -1.93 -14.62 11.29
C LEU A 318 -1.47 -14.77 9.84
N LYS A 319 -2.23 -14.21 8.87
CA LYS A 319 -1.82 -14.19 7.46
C LYS A 319 -0.52 -13.40 7.27
N LEU A 320 -0.38 -12.26 7.91
CA LEU A 320 0.85 -11.46 7.89
C LEU A 320 2.03 -12.19 8.55
N PHE A 321 1.79 -12.91 9.63
CA PHE A 321 2.82 -13.71 10.27
C PHE A 321 3.32 -14.84 9.36
N SER A 322 2.45 -15.51 8.59
CA SER A 322 2.89 -16.49 7.59
C SER A 322 3.74 -15.86 6.48
N LYS A 323 3.47 -14.60 6.10
CA LYS A 323 4.32 -13.84 5.16
C LYS A 323 5.66 -13.46 5.80
N TYR A 324 5.68 -13.18 7.11
CA TYR A 324 6.92 -12.92 7.84
C TYR A 324 7.85 -14.14 7.84
N LEU A 325 7.33 -15.35 8.03
CA LEU A 325 8.10 -16.59 7.98
C LEU A 325 8.75 -16.87 6.60
N LYS A 326 8.22 -16.31 5.53
CA LYS A 326 8.82 -16.41 4.18
C LYS A 326 10.00 -15.46 3.97
N ARG A 327 10.17 -14.47 4.83
CA ARG A 327 11.15 -13.40 4.68
C ARG A 327 12.60 -13.91 4.60
N PRO A 328 13.07 -14.82 5.47
CA PRO A 328 14.43 -15.36 5.40
C PRO A 328 14.75 -15.97 4.03
N PHE A 329 13.80 -16.68 3.43
CA PHE A 329 13.98 -17.34 2.13
C PHE A 329 14.07 -16.35 0.95
N MET A 330 13.48 -15.16 1.09
CA MET A 330 13.55 -14.13 0.07
C MET A 330 14.78 -13.21 0.24
N TYR A 331 15.14 -12.88 1.47
CA TYR A 331 16.10 -11.80 1.74
C TYR A 331 17.47 -12.28 2.24
N ASN A 332 17.58 -13.50 2.74
CA ASN A 332 18.90 -14.10 3.02
C ASN A 332 19.52 -14.55 1.69
N SER A 333 20.70 -14.02 1.38
CA SER A 333 21.37 -14.28 0.10
C SER A 333 21.68 -15.77 -0.13
N LEU A 334 22.10 -16.50 0.90
CA LEU A 334 22.40 -17.93 0.77
C LEU A 334 21.13 -18.77 0.54
N ALA A 335 20.08 -18.52 1.32
CA ALA A 335 18.81 -19.23 1.16
C ALA A 335 18.20 -18.96 -0.22
N ARG A 336 18.22 -17.71 -0.68
CA ARG A 336 17.76 -17.32 -2.03
C ARG A 336 18.59 -18.00 -3.13
N LYS A 337 19.93 -18.05 -2.97
CA LYS A 337 20.84 -18.74 -3.89
C LYS A 337 20.45 -20.21 -4.06
N ILE A 338 20.21 -20.92 -2.96
CA ILE A 338 19.82 -22.34 -2.97
C ILE A 338 18.50 -22.52 -3.73
N ILE A 339 17.48 -21.72 -3.41
CA ILE A 339 16.17 -21.77 -4.06
C ILE A 339 16.28 -21.45 -5.57
N MET A 340 16.99 -20.41 -5.94
CA MET A 340 17.13 -20.02 -7.35
C MET A 340 17.95 -21.07 -8.15
N LYS A 341 18.99 -21.66 -7.56
CA LYS A 341 19.76 -22.72 -8.21
C LYS A 341 18.98 -24.02 -8.37
N SER A 342 18.10 -24.36 -7.42
CA SER A 342 17.27 -25.56 -7.54
C SER A 342 16.24 -25.49 -8.67
N GLY A 343 15.96 -24.29 -9.18
CA GLY A 343 14.93 -24.09 -10.20
C GLY A 343 13.49 -24.34 -9.73
N LEU A 344 13.27 -24.50 -8.41
CA LEU A 344 11.97 -24.81 -7.85
C LEU A 344 10.92 -23.76 -8.26
N SER A 345 9.88 -24.20 -8.95
CA SER A 345 8.79 -23.36 -9.50
C SER A 345 9.24 -22.29 -10.51
N SER A 346 10.47 -22.36 -11.03
CA SER A 346 10.91 -21.50 -12.12
C SER A 346 10.37 -22.01 -13.46
N ILE A 347 10.26 -21.10 -14.42
CA ILE A 347 9.93 -21.40 -15.82
C ILE A 347 11.15 -21.13 -16.69
N SER A 348 11.34 -21.93 -17.72
CA SER A 348 12.33 -21.68 -18.77
C SER A 348 11.72 -20.75 -19.81
N MET A 349 12.43 -19.69 -20.15
CA MET A 349 12.04 -18.84 -21.28
C MET A 349 12.49 -19.54 -22.56
N VAL A 350 11.64 -19.49 -23.57
CA VAL A 350 11.97 -19.97 -24.96
C VAL A 350 12.36 -18.71 -25.72
N GLU A 351 13.55 -18.72 -26.33
CA GLU A 351 14.05 -17.66 -27.21
C GLU A 351 13.35 -17.69 -28.58
#